data_ffa3808ae35a76b60bd066a4694be2d5
#
_entry.id   ffa3808ae35a76b60bd066a4694be2d5
#
_cell.length_a   1.000
_cell.length_b   1.000
_cell.length_c   1.000
_cell.angle_alpha   90.00
_cell.angle_beta   90.00
_cell.angle_gamma   90.00
#
_symmetry.space_group_name_H-M   'P 1'
#
loop_
_entity.id
_entity.type
_entity.pdbx_description
1 polymer ?
#
loop_
_entity_poly.entity_id
_entity_poly.type
_entity_poly.pdbx_seq_one_letter_code
_entity_poly.pdbx_strand_id
1 'polypeptide(L)'
;MNMRKVLLSMMLCCFASMMYAQSFDQERIALSKFIERMYNSSPFEGCRIVDDYDNSYLLSVVELDKSKYKTSSVMNRIAQVKSQRNTGEFFNGTQSYSEITIRTPKSEEKGGGQMTEAYEIIRTNSTGFVQQMELLTNFESNEGMSVFVFYKKVNK
;
A
#
# COMPACT_ATOMS: atom_id res chain seq x y z
N MET A 1 -33.52 20.98 -27.95
CA MET A 1 -32.18 20.61 -27.47
C MET A 1 -31.69 19.44 -28.32
N ASN A 2 -30.58 19.64 -29.09
CA ASN A 2 -30.17 18.65 -30.11
C ASN A 2 -29.67 17.35 -29.48
N MET A 3 -30.39 16.25 -29.66
CA MET A 3 -30.04 14.88 -29.17
C MET A 3 -28.59 14.52 -29.50
N ARG A 4 -28.07 14.94 -30.64
CA ARG A 4 -26.66 14.72 -31.04
C ARG A 4 -25.65 15.35 -30.08
N LYS A 5 -25.92 16.54 -29.53
CA LYS A 5 -25.04 17.24 -28.57
C LYS A 5 -25.05 16.55 -27.20
N VAL A 6 -26.20 16.03 -26.77
CA VAL A 6 -26.33 15.29 -25.51
C VAL A 6 -25.58 13.96 -25.62
N LEU A 7 -25.72 13.25 -26.74
CA LEU A 7 -25.00 11.98 -26.98
C LEU A 7 -23.47 12.19 -27.00
N LEU A 8 -23.00 13.27 -27.62
CA LEU A 8 -21.57 13.62 -27.68
C LEU A 8 -21.02 13.97 -26.31
N SER A 9 -21.77 14.71 -25.49
CA SER A 9 -21.40 15.07 -24.12
C SER A 9 -21.31 13.83 -23.21
N MET A 10 -22.29 12.91 -23.35
CA MET A 10 -22.32 11.67 -22.57
C MET A 10 -21.16 10.72 -22.93
N MET A 11 -20.79 10.66 -24.22
CA MET A 11 -19.64 9.90 -24.69
C MET A 11 -18.32 10.49 -24.18
N LEU A 12 -18.18 11.81 -24.12
CA LEU A 12 -17.00 12.50 -23.60
C LEU A 12 -16.80 12.24 -22.09
N CYS A 13 -17.89 12.23 -21.30
CA CYS A 13 -17.85 11.89 -19.88
C CYS A 13 -17.40 10.45 -19.63
N CYS A 14 -17.83 9.49 -20.45
CA CYS A 14 -17.41 8.09 -20.36
C CYS A 14 -15.91 7.92 -20.66
N PHE A 15 -15.37 8.66 -21.63
CA PHE A 15 -13.93 8.62 -21.93
C PHE A 15 -13.09 9.20 -20.79
N ALA A 16 -13.53 10.28 -20.16
CA ALA A 16 -12.81 10.88 -19.04
C ALA A 16 -12.72 9.92 -17.84
N SER A 17 -13.80 9.22 -17.50
CA SER A 17 -13.80 8.26 -16.40
C SER A 17 -12.88 7.04 -16.64
N MET A 18 -12.71 6.60 -17.88
CA MET A 18 -11.77 5.52 -18.22
C MET A 18 -10.30 5.91 -18.01
N MET A 19 -9.94 7.16 -18.29
CA MET A 19 -8.55 7.61 -18.10
C MET A 19 -8.14 7.66 -16.62
N TYR A 20 -9.04 8.03 -15.71
CA TYR A 20 -8.76 8.03 -14.27
C TYR A 20 -8.58 6.60 -13.70
N ALA A 21 -9.37 5.64 -14.17
CA ALA A 21 -9.24 4.25 -13.75
C ALA A 21 -7.90 3.63 -14.17
N GLN A 22 -7.44 3.92 -15.38
CA GLN A 22 -6.16 3.40 -15.89
C GLN A 22 -4.94 3.96 -15.13
N SER A 23 -4.96 5.23 -14.72
CA SER A 23 -3.85 5.82 -13.97
C SER A 23 -3.73 5.22 -12.57
N PHE A 24 -4.84 4.94 -11.91
CA PHE A 24 -4.87 4.30 -10.60
C PHE A 24 -4.31 2.88 -10.62
N ASP A 25 -4.66 2.08 -11.63
CA ASP A 25 -4.14 0.72 -11.79
C ASP A 25 -2.63 0.72 -12.08
N GLN A 26 -2.13 1.66 -12.87
CA GLN A 26 -0.69 1.78 -13.16
C GLN A 26 0.11 2.14 -11.91
N GLU A 27 -0.40 3.03 -11.06
CA GLU A 27 0.24 3.40 -9.79
C GLU A 27 0.33 2.19 -8.86
N ARG A 28 -0.74 1.41 -8.71
CA ARG A 28 -0.75 0.17 -7.92
C ARG A 28 0.23 -0.86 -8.43
N ILE A 29 0.27 -1.09 -9.74
CA ILE A 29 1.20 -2.04 -10.36
C ILE A 29 2.65 -1.60 -10.14
N ALA A 30 2.94 -0.33 -10.33
CA ALA A 30 4.29 0.21 -10.13
C ALA A 30 4.73 0.10 -8.66
N LEU A 31 3.85 0.42 -7.72
CA LEU A 31 4.10 0.27 -6.28
C LEU A 31 4.30 -1.21 -5.91
N SER A 32 3.45 -2.10 -6.39
CA SER A 32 3.56 -3.55 -6.17
C SER A 32 4.92 -4.08 -6.60
N LYS A 33 5.36 -3.80 -7.83
CA LYS A 33 6.66 -4.22 -8.36
C LYS A 33 7.85 -3.62 -7.59
N PHE A 34 7.70 -2.39 -7.11
CA PHE A 34 8.72 -1.76 -6.29
C PHE A 34 8.86 -2.49 -4.94
N ILE A 35 7.75 -2.77 -4.27
CA ILE A 35 7.73 -3.46 -2.98
C ILE A 35 8.28 -4.88 -3.10
N GLU A 36 7.91 -5.62 -4.15
CA GLU A 36 8.45 -6.96 -4.40
C GLU A 36 9.97 -6.96 -4.56
N ARG A 37 10.52 -6.01 -5.33
CA ARG A 37 11.98 -5.86 -5.48
C ARG A 37 12.65 -5.46 -4.16
N MET A 38 12.06 -4.54 -3.42
CA MET A 38 12.57 -4.10 -2.12
C MET A 38 12.60 -5.28 -1.13
N TYR A 39 11.51 -6.04 -1.06
CA TYR A 39 11.41 -7.21 -0.20
C TYR A 39 12.46 -8.28 -0.57
N ASN A 40 12.62 -8.59 -1.85
CA ASN A 40 13.61 -9.58 -2.31
C ASN A 40 15.06 -9.14 -2.05
N SER A 41 15.32 -7.84 -1.98
CA SER A 41 16.64 -7.31 -1.64
C SER A 41 16.91 -7.30 -0.14
N SER A 42 15.88 -7.03 0.65
CA SER A 42 15.95 -6.97 2.12
C SER A 42 14.60 -7.39 2.70
N PRO A 43 14.41 -8.71 2.94
CA PRO A 43 13.16 -9.23 3.50
C PRO A 43 12.81 -8.59 4.83
N PHE A 44 11.54 -8.31 5.03
CA PHE A 44 11.03 -7.75 6.28
C PHE A 44 9.56 -8.13 6.52
N GLU A 45 9.19 -8.27 7.76
CA GLU A 45 7.81 -8.43 8.21
C GLU A 45 7.41 -7.25 9.10
N GLY A 46 6.14 -6.84 9.08
CA GLY A 46 5.64 -5.73 9.88
C GLY A 46 5.28 -4.51 9.04
N CYS A 47 5.27 -3.32 9.67
CA CYS A 47 4.84 -2.08 9.02
C CYS A 47 6.01 -1.20 8.60
N ARG A 48 5.86 -0.56 7.43
CA ARG A 48 6.77 0.48 6.92
C ARG A 48 5.99 1.62 6.28
N ILE A 49 6.56 2.82 6.35
CA ILE A 49 6.09 3.96 5.57
C ILE A 49 6.95 4.06 4.32
N VAL A 50 6.29 4.13 3.17
CA VAL A 50 6.95 4.34 1.86
C VAL A 50 6.52 5.69 1.33
N ASP A 51 7.49 6.53 1.02
CA ASP A 51 7.29 7.84 0.41
C ASP A 51 7.61 7.79 -1.08
N ASP A 52 6.68 8.24 -1.92
CA ASP A 52 6.79 8.24 -3.37
C ASP A 52 6.37 9.62 -3.90
N TYR A 53 7.35 10.47 -4.17
CA TYR A 53 7.21 11.85 -4.66
C TYR A 53 6.08 12.66 -3.99
N ASP A 54 4.84 12.42 -4.44
CA ASP A 54 3.66 13.15 -4.02
C ASP A 54 2.78 12.38 -3.04
N ASN A 55 3.08 11.09 -2.84
CA ASN A 55 2.25 10.19 -2.06
C ASN A 55 3.06 9.48 -0.98
N SER A 56 2.46 9.32 0.18
CA SER A 56 2.99 8.46 1.24
C SER A 56 2.04 7.28 1.45
N TYR A 57 2.60 6.12 1.73
CA TYR A 57 1.86 4.87 1.95
C TYR A 57 2.29 4.22 3.25
N LEU A 58 1.33 3.79 4.05
CA LEU A 58 1.59 2.83 5.11
C LEU A 58 1.48 1.43 4.51
N LEU A 59 2.52 0.64 4.67
CA LEU A 59 2.56 -0.77 4.27
C LEU A 59 2.55 -1.66 5.50
N SER A 60 1.91 -2.83 5.37
CA SER A 60 2.01 -3.94 6.31
C SER A 60 2.33 -5.20 5.54
N VAL A 61 3.49 -5.78 5.82
CA VAL A 61 3.99 -6.99 5.16
C VAL A 61 3.83 -8.17 6.10
N VAL A 62 3.25 -9.25 5.59
CA VAL A 62 2.97 -10.48 6.32
C VAL A 62 3.52 -11.67 5.55
N GLU A 63 4.33 -12.47 6.20
CA GLU A 63 4.84 -13.73 5.66
C GLU A 63 4.06 -14.91 6.22
N LEU A 64 3.71 -15.86 5.34
CA LEU A 64 3.00 -17.08 5.70
C LEU A 64 3.61 -18.29 5.01
N ASP A 65 3.85 -19.33 5.79
CA ASP A 65 4.25 -20.63 5.28
C ASP A 65 3.04 -21.36 4.67
N LYS A 66 3.07 -21.57 3.36
CA LYS A 66 1.98 -22.23 2.61
C LYS A 66 1.61 -23.60 3.15
N SER A 67 2.58 -24.34 3.68
CA SER A 67 2.37 -25.71 4.17
C SER A 67 1.43 -25.78 5.37
N LYS A 68 1.30 -24.67 6.10
CA LYS A 68 0.47 -24.58 7.32
C LYS A 68 -1.02 -24.33 7.04
N TYR A 69 -1.38 -24.00 5.78
CA TYR A 69 -2.74 -23.59 5.47
C TYR A 69 -3.36 -24.46 4.37
N LYS A 70 -4.56 -24.98 4.63
CA LYS A 70 -5.25 -25.90 3.71
C LYS A 70 -5.74 -25.25 2.41
N THR A 71 -6.03 -23.94 2.44
CA THR A 71 -6.59 -23.23 1.30
C THR A 71 -6.06 -21.80 1.23
N SER A 72 -5.98 -21.25 0.01
CA SER A 72 -5.60 -19.86 -0.21
C SER A 72 -6.57 -18.87 0.47
N SER A 73 -7.85 -19.21 0.56
CA SER A 73 -8.84 -18.37 1.22
C SER A 73 -8.57 -18.21 2.72
N VAL A 74 -8.23 -19.32 3.40
CA VAL A 74 -7.84 -19.28 4.82
C VAL A 74 -6.56 -18.49 5.00
N MET A 75 -5.58 -18.67 4.13
CA MET A 75 -4.31 -17.96 4.16
C MET A 75 -4.51 -16.44 3.99
N ASN A 76 -5.33 -16.02 3.01
CA ASN A 76 -5.66 -14.61 2.80
C ASN A 76 -6.32 -13.97 4.04
N ARG A 77 -7.25 -14.68 4.67
CA ARG A 77 -7.92 -14.19 5.87
C ARG A 77 -6.95 -14.04 7.04
N ILE A 78 -6.06 -14.99 7.23
CA ILE A 78 -5.03 -14.93 8.26
C ILE A 78 -4.04 -13.79 7.99
N ALA A 79 -3.63 -13.61 6.73
CA ALA A 79 -2.77 -12.50 6.33
C ALA A 79 -3.42 -11.15 6.67
N GLN A 80 -4.72 -11.00 6.39
CA GLN A 80 -5.46 -9.78 6.72
C GLN A 80 -5.49 -9.50 8.23
N VAL A 81 -5.79 -10.52 9.05
CA VAL A 81 -5.82 -10.38 10.51
C VAL A 81 -4.43 -10.03 11.06
N LYS A 82 -3.38 -10.70 10.57
CA LYS A 82 -2.00 -10.38 10.96
C LYS A 82 -1.60 -8.96 10.54
N SER A 83 -1.99 -8.52 9.34
CA SER A 83 -1.74 -7.16 8.88
C SER A 83 -2.39 -6.13 9.80
N GLN A 84 -3.66 -6.33 10.18
CA GLN A 84 -4.35 -5.46 11.12
C GLN A 84 -3.67 -5.42 12.50
N ARG A 85 -3.22 -6.57 12.98
CA ARG A 85 -2.45 -6.66 14.23
C ARG A 85 -1.13 -5.90 14.13
N ASN A 86 -0.33 -6.15 13.08
CA ASN A 86 0.95 -5.46 12.85
C ASN A 86 0.76 -3.94 12.79
N THR A 87 -0.30 -3.50 12.12
CA THR A 87 -0.65 -2.08 12.03
C THR A 87 -1.03 -1.51 13.40
N GLY A 88 -1.80 -2.24 14.21
CA GLY A 88 -2.11 -1.85 15.58
C GLY A 88 -0.88 -1.78 16.49
N GLU A 89 0.03 -2.75 16.39
CA GLU A 89 1.29 -2.77 17.13
C GLU A 89 2.22 -1.62 16.72
N PHE A 90 2.24 -1.27 15.44
CA PHE A 90 2.97 -0.11 14.93
C PHE A 90 2.48 1.21 15.59
N PHE A 91 1.17 1.40 15.69
CA PHE A 91 0.60 2.60 16.32
C PHE A 91 0.80 2.65 17.83
N ASN A 92 0.82 1.51 18.49
CA ASN A 92 1.06 1.41 19.92
C ASN A 92 2.55 1.49 20.30
N GLY A 93 3.45 1.63 19.31
CA GLY A 93 4.88 1.74 19.52
C GLY A 93 5.54 0.45 20.02
N THR A 94 4.87 -0.69 19.88
CA THR A 94 5.40 -2.02 20.28
C THR A 94 6.26 -2.65 19.19
N GLN A 95 6.16 -2.18 17.95
CA GLN A 95 7.08 -2.54 16.88
C GLN A 95 8.20 -1.49 16.78
N SER A 96 9.45 -1.98 16.73
CA SER A 96 10.59 -1.13 16.41
C SER A 96 10.35 -0.39 15.10
N TYR A 97 10.63 0.89 15.08
CA TYR A 97 10.49 1.73 13.90
C TYR A 97 11.14 1.06 12.71
N SER A 98 10.33 0.54 11.85
CA SER A 98 10.82 0.08 10.59
C SER A 98 11.15 1.28 9.72
N GLU A 99 12.27 1.16 9.12
CA GLU A 99 12.90 2.04 8.17
C GLU A 99 11.94 2.68 7.19
N ILE A 100 12.04 3.98 7.02
CA ILE A 100 11.29 4.71 6.02
C ILE A 100 12.01 4.54 4.69
N THR A 101 11.31 4.02 3.71
CA THR A 101 11.88 3.78 2.39
C THR A 101 11.42 4.85 1.42
N ILE A 102 12.36 5.59 0.85
CA ILE A 102 12.09 6.58 -0.20
C ILE A 102 12.24 5.89 -1.55
N ARG A 103 11.16 5.89 -2.34
CA ARG A 103 11.14 5.27 -3.67
C ARG A 103 11.99 6.02 -4.69
N THR A 104 12.18 7.30 -4.49
CA THR A 104 12.96 8.17 -5.37
C THR A 104 13.99 8.97 -4.60
N PRO A 105 15.22 9.08 -5.11
CA PRO A 105 16.22 9.94 -4.49
C PRO A 105 15.76 11.41 -4.63
N LYS A 106 15.14 11.93 -3.57
CA LYS A 106 14.95 13.36 -3.42
C LYS A 106 16.21 13.95 -2.78
N SER A 107 16.61 15.13 -3.23
CA SER A 107 17.65 15.91 -2.58
C SER A 107 17.38 15.99 -1.08
N GLU A 108 18.38 15.72 -0.29
CA GLU A 108 18.36 15.54 1.17
C GLU A 108 17.65 16.65 1.98
N GLU A 109 17.43 17.82 1.40
CA GLU A 109 16.84 18.98 2.08
C GLU A 109 15.32 18.97 2.27
N LYS A 110 14.55 18.11 1.56
CA LYS A 110 13.08 18.08 1.65
C LYS A 110 12.47 16.83 2.27
N GLY A 111 13.24 15.77 2.45
CA GLY A 111 12.71 14.47 2.87
C GLY A 111 12.25 14.39 4.33
N GLY A 112 12.91 15.07 5.24
CA GLY A 112 12.64 14.95 6.66
C GLY A 112 11.29 15.54 7.11
N GLY A 113 10.86 16.65 6.51
CA GLY A 113 9.62 17.33 6.88
C GLY A 113 8.36 16.58 6.43
N GLN A 114 8.38 16.03 5.22
CA GLN A 114 7.22 15.30 4.67
C GLN A 114 6.95 13.99 5.40
N MET A 115 8.00 13.35 5.90
CA MET A 115 7.91 12.09 6.64
C MET A 115 7.32 12.29 8.03
N THR A 116 7.72 13.36 8.70
CA THR A 116 7.14 13.73 10.00
C THR A 116 5.65 14.03 9.86
N GLU A 117 5.25 14.73 8.80
CA GLU A 117 3.86 15.03 8.51
C GLU A 117 3.03 13.76 8.22
N ALA A 118 3.53 12.87 7.37
CA ALA A 118 2.87 11.59 7.07
C ALA A 118 2.70 10.75 8.33
N TYR A 119 3.72 10.67 9.19
CA TYR A 119 3.67 9.95 10.45
C TYR A 119 2.61 10.53 11.40
N GLU A 120 2.54 11.85 11.54
CA GLU A 120 1.54 12.51 12.39
C GLU A 120 0.10 12.29 11.88
N ILE A 121 -0.13 12.34 10.56
CA ILE A 121 -1.43 12.04 9.97
C ILE A 121 -1.84 10.60 10.26
N ILE A 122 -0.91 9.65 10.06
CA ILE A 122 -1.14 8.23 10.33
C ILE A 122 -1.47 8.01 11.80
N ARG A 123 -0.70 8.59 12.72
CA ARG A 123 -0.89 8.46 14.17
C ARG A 123 -2.23 9.02 14.61
N THR A 124 -2.64 10.17 14.08
CA THR A 124 -3.91 10.82 14.41
C THR A 124 -5.12 10.00 13.94
N ASN A 125 -5.00 9.26 12.84
CA ASN A 125 -6.05 8.45 12.23
C ASN A 125 -5.84 6.94 12.39
N SER A 126 -5.16 6.49 13.42
CA SER A 126 -4.74 5.09 13.62
C SER A 126 -5.85 4.05 13.43
N THR A 127 -7.03 4.28 14.00
CA THR A 127 -8.18 3.36 13.87
C THR A 127 -8.62 3.20 12.41
N GLY A 128 -8.66 4.29 11.65
CA GLY A 128 -8.99 4.26 10.22
C GLY A 128 -7.95 3.50 9.41
N PHE A 129 -6.66 3.61 9.75
CA PHE A 129 -5.61 2.87 9.07
C PHE A 129 -5.69 1.36 9.35
N VAL A 130 -5.89 0.95 10.60
CA VAL A 130 -6.02 -0.47 10.97
C VAL A 130 -7.17 -1.15 10.22
N GLN A 131 -8.32 -0.47 10.11
CA GLN A 131 -9.53 -1.06 9.51
C GLN A 131 -9.55 -1.03 7.98
N GLN A 132 -8.82 -0.10 7.36
CA GLN A 132 -8.92 0.16 5.91
C GLN A 132 -7.64 -0.21 5.14
N MET A 133 -6.82 -1.10 5.69
CA MET A 133 -5.70 -1.66 4.97
C MET A 133 -6.20 -2.57 3.84
N GLU A 134 -5.81 -2.29 2.61
CA GLU A 134 -6.18 -3.04 1.42
C GLU A 134 -5.02 -3.94 0.96
N LEU A 135 -5.34 -5.10 0.40
CA LEU A 135 -4.34 -5.95 -0.23
C LEU A 135 -3.81 -5.28 -1.50
N LEU A 136 -2.53 -4.92 -1.50
CA LEU A 136 -1.83 -4.39 -2.67
C LEU A 136 -1.42 -5.52 -3.62
N THR A 137 -0.71 -6.50 -3.09
CA THR A 137 -0.17 -7.64 -3.86
C THR A 137 0.14 -8.81 -2.94
N ASN A 138 0.26 -9.99 -3.55
CA ASN A 138 0.85 -11.16 -2.93
C ASN A 138 1.81 -11.83 -3.92
N PHE A 139 2.92 -12.34 -3.42
CA PHE A 139 3.93 -13.04 -4.21
C PHE A 139 4.62 -14.12 -3.37
N GLU A 140 5.43 -14.92 -4.02
CA GLU A 140 6.25 -15.91 -3.35
C GLU A 140 7.67 -15.37 -3.16
N SER A 141 8.19 -15.46 -1.95
CA SER A 141 9.57 -15.07 -1.66
C SER A 141 10.56 -16.09 -2.20
N ASN A 142 11.83 -15.71 -2.29
CA ASN A 142 12.92 -16.62 -2.68
C ASN A 142 13.06 -17.83 -1.73
N GLU A 143 12.51 -17.75 -0.52
CA GLU A 143 12.50 -18.82 0.48
C GLU A 143 11.24 -19.70 0.41
N GLY A 144 10.35 -19.47 -0.56
CA GLY A 144 9.11 -20.22 -0.75
C GLY A 144 7.97 -19.83 0.20
N MET A 145 8.10 -18.71 0.91
CA MET A 145 7.05 -18.15 1.74
C MET A 145 6.05 -17.37 0.90
N SER A 146 4.78 -17.37 1.28
CA SER A 146 3.80 -16.45 0.72
C SER A 146 3.85 -15.11 1.42
N VAL A 147 4.16 -14.06 0.68
CA VAL A 147 4.25 -12.70 1.15
C VAL A 147 3.01 -11.94 0.74
N PHE A 148 2.32 -11.35 1.70
CA PHE A 148 1.16 -10.49 1.51
C PHE A 148 1.52 -9.07 1.88
N VAL A 149 1.26 -8.14 0.98
CA VAL A 149 1.50 -6.72 1.21
C VAL A 149 0.16 -6.00 1.24
N PHE A 150 -0.18 -5.46 2.39
CA PHE A 150 -1.31 -4.57 2.57
C PHE A 150 -0.83 -3.13 2.58
N TYR A 151 -1.66 -2.22 2.10
CA TYR A 151 -1.30 -0.81 2.03
C TYR A 151 -2.48 0.11 2.31
N LYS A 152 -2.17 1.31 2.69
CA LYS A 152 -3.10 2.43 2.69
C LYS A 152 -2.35 3.71 2.32
N LYS A 153 -2.93 4.47 1.39
CA LYS A 153 -2.43 5.80 1.02
C LYS A 153 -2.70 6.78 2.16
N VAL A 154 -1.69 7.58 2.48
CA VAL A 154 -1.80 8.69 3.43
C VAL A 154 -2.28 9.90 2.65
N ASN A 155 -3.52 10.31 2.86
CA ASN A 155 -4.05 11.52 2.26
C ASN A 155 -3.54 12.71 3.08
N LYS A 156 -2.81 13.59 2.41
CA LYS A 156 -2.37 14.88 2.96
C LYS A 156 -3.48 15.89 2.90
#